data_27b88fdb57c141279b8a8cc26a7a85bd
#
_entry.id   27b88fdb57c141279b8a8cc26a7a85bd
#
_cell.length_a   1.000
_cell.length_b   1.000
_cell.length_c   1.000
_cell.angle_alpha   90.00
_cell.angle_beta   90.00
_cell.angle_gamma   90.00
#
_symmetry.space_group_name_H-M   'P 1'
#
loop_
_entity.id
_entity.type
_entity.pdbx_description
1 polymer ?
#
loop_
_entity_poly.entity_id
_entity_poly.type
_entity_poly.pdbx_seq_one_letter_code
_entity_poly.pdbx_strand_id
1 'polypeptide(L)'
;MHQFNEETLVKIICKTTPGYVQSFGNLPPGVSQALLSISAATIDRFLNPVRIQYKKRGRTTTKPGTLLRKHIPIKTNQWDESRPGFLEADTVAHCGESLSGMFAYTIDCVDIATGWTEQRAVWGKGETAVLEQIKDIEKSLPFPLLGFDSDNGSEFLNYHLLRHFAQRQRPIQFTRSRADLPLGG
;
A
#
# COMPACT_ATOMS: atom_id res chain seq x y z
N MET A 1 -19.01 25.20 2.52
CA MET A 1 -18.20 24.31 1.62
C MET A 1 -16.73 24.63 1.88
N HIS A 2 -16.12 23.97 2.89
CA HIS A 2 -14.69 24.14 3.14
C HIS A 2 -13.94 23.27 2.14
N GLN A 3 -13.39 23.91 1.10
CA GLN A 3 -12.39 23.30 0.24
C GLN A 3 -11.18 22.95 1.12
N PHE A 4 -10.92 21.68 1.33
CA PHE A 4 -9.60 21.22 1.74
C PHE A 4 -8.65 21.62 0.61
N ASN A 5 -7.86 22.67 0.84
CA ASN A 5 -6.85 23.05 -0.13
C ASN A 5 -5.72 21.99 -0.11
N GLU A 6 -4.98 21.90 -1.21
CA GLU A 6 -3.84 21.00 -1.36
C GLU A 6 -2.83 21.12 -0.22
N GLU A 7 -2.69 22.31 0.36
CA GLU A 7 -1.87 22.55 1.54
C GLU A 7 -2.23 21.68 2.74
N THR A 8 -3.50 21.38 3.00
CA THR A 8 -3.93 20.58 4.15
C THR A 8 -3.61 19.10 3.95
N LEU A 9 -3.71 18.58 2.72
CA LEU A 9 -3.31 17.21 2.37
C LEU A 9 -1.79 17.04 2.43
N VAL A 10 -1.02 17.99 1.90
CA VAL A 10 0.44 18.02 2.00
C VAL A 10 0.88 18.03 3.46
N LYS A 11 0.18 18.73 4.33
CA LYS A 11 0.41 18.81 5.77
C LYS A 11 0.26 17.45 6.49
N ILE A 12 -0.69 16.63 6.05
CA ILE A 12 -0.91 15.28 6.61
C ILE A 12 0.21 14.32 6.16
N ILE A 13 0.59 14.40 4.90
CA ILE A 13 1.65 13.56 4.31
C ILE A 13 3.02 13.90 4.93
N CYS A 14 3.31 15.17 5.17
CA CYS A 14 4.60 15.60 5.76
C CYS A 14 4.86 15.06 7.16
N LYS A 15 3.84 14.67 7.93
CA LYS A 15 4.03 14.15 9.29
C LYS A 15 4.43 12.67 9.33
N THR A 16 4.04 11.92 8.31
CA THR A 16 4.36 10.49 8.20
C THR A 16 5.76 10.25 7.61
N THR A 17 6.38 11.27 7.00
CA THR A 17 7.69 11.11 6.36
C THR A 17 8.56 12.37 6.59
N PRO A 18 9.42 12.41 7.61
CA PRO A 18 10.29 13.58 7.91
C PRO A 18 11.14 14.05 6.73
N GLY A 19 11.53 13.15 5.81
CA GLY A 19 12.26 13.49 4.58
C GLY A 19 11.44 14.25 3.54
N TYR A 20 10.11 14.17 3.60
CA TYR A 20 9.22 14.82 2.63
C TYR A 20 9.17 16.35 2.79
N VAL A 21 9.36 16.83 4.02
CA VAL A 21 9.40 18.28 4.33
C VAL A 21 10.57 18.97 3.62
N GLN A 22 11.68 18.27 3.40
CA GLN A 22 12.84 18.80 2.67
C GLN A 22 12.61 18.93 1.16
N SER A 23 11.66 18.16 0.59
CA SER A 23 11.42 18.10 -0.86
C SER A 23 10.41 19.13 -1.38
N PHE A 24 9.55 19.69 -0.53
CA PHE A 24 8.45 20.58 -0.94
C PHE A 24 8.63 22.06 -0.66
N GLY A 25 9.86 22.52 -0.37
CA GLY A 25 10.21 23.93 -0.24
C GLY A 25 9.84 24.55 1.12
N ASN A 26 10.21 25.81 1.28
CA ASN A 26 10.10 26.56 2.53
C ASN A 26 8.65 26.74 3.00
N LEU A 27 8.20 25.86 3.88
CA LEU A 27 6.97 26.10 4.63
C LEU A 27 7.19 27.28 5.61
N PRO A 28 6.21 28.18 5.77
CA PRO A 28 6.30 29.20 6.80
C PRO A 28 6.64 28.58 8.17
N PRO A 29 7.55 29.18 8.95
CA PRO A 29 8.03 28.58 10.19
C PRO A 29 6.93 28.16 11.19
N GLY A 30 5.86 28.93 11.30
CA GLY A 30 4.72 28.61 12.15
C GLY A 30 3.91 27.40 11.67
N VAL A 31 3.92 27.13 10.37
CA VAL A 31 3.20 26.00 9.77
C VAL A 31 3.95 24.68 10.06
N SER A 32 5.26 24.67 9.90
CA SER A 32 6.09 23.50 10.22
C SER A 32 5.93 23.07 11.68
N GLN A 33 5.93 24.02 12.59
CA GLN A 33 5.78 23.74 14.01
C GLN A 33 4.38 23.25 14.36
N ALA A 34 3.33 23.81 13.77
CA ALA A 34 1.95 23.34 13.93
C ALA A 34 1.78 21.91 13.39
N LEU A 35 2.43 21.57 12.27
CA LEU A 35 2.40 20.24 11.69
C LEU A 35 3.08 19.17 12.55
N LEU A 36 4.21 19.52 13.16
CA LEU A 36 4.92 18.62 14.07
C LEU A 36 4.13 18.37 15.37
N SER A 37 3.28 19.32 15.78
CA SER A 37 2.49 19.24 17.00
C SER A 37 1.09 18.66 16.85
N ILE A 38 0.58 18.51 15.60
CA ILE A 38 -0.79 18.00 15.37
C ILE A 38 -0.92 16.54 15.83
N SER A 39 -1.94 16.22 16.63
CA SER A 39 -2.19 14.85 17.08
C SER A 39 -2.94 14.02 16.02
N ALA A 40 -2.77 12.68 16.06
CA ALA A 40 -3.52 11.75 15.20
C ALA A 40 -5.04 11.96 15.34
N ALA A 41 -5.54 12.19 16.54
CA ALA A 41 -6.96 12.47 16.79
C ALA A 41 -7.44 13.78 16.14
N THR A 42 -6.57 14.78 15.99
CA THR A 42 -6.88 16.01 15.31
C THR A 42 -6.95 15.79 13.80
N ILE A 43 -6.01 15.01 13.26
CA ILE A 43 -6.02 14.58 11.84
C ILE A 43 -7.32 13.83 11.52
N ASP A 44 -7.72 12.86 12.35
CA ASP A 44 -8.97 12.13 12.16
C ASP A 44 -10.21 13.01 12.20
N ARG A 45 -10.26 13.98 13.11
CA ARG A 45 -11.36 14.96 13.15
C ARG A 45 -11.44 15.80 11.88
N PHE A 46 -10.32 16.24 11.31
CA PHE A 46 -10.30 16.99 10.05
C PHE A 46 -10.68 16.12 8.85
N LEU A 47 -10.30 14.86 8.84
CA LEU A 47 -10.62 13.95 7.74
C LEU A 47 -12.04 13.36 7.82
N ASN A 48 -12.65 13.34 9.00
CA ASN A 48 -13.95 12.70 9.20
C ASN A 48 -15.09 13.28 8.31
N PRO A 49 -15.27 14.60 8.14
CA PRO A 49 -16.27 15.15 7.24
C PRO A 49 -16.06 14.71 5.78
N VAL A 50 -14.79 14.64 5.34
CA VAL A 50 -14.42 14.19 3.99
C VAL A 50 -14.72 12.69 3.84
N ARG A 51 -14.29 11.88 4.80
CA ARG A 51 -14.59 10.45 4.81
C ARG A 51 -16.09 10.13 4.80
N ILE A 52 -16.93 10.94 5.47
CA ILE A 52 -18.39 10.79 5.46
C ILE A 52 -18.95 11.05 4.06
N GLN A 53 -18.49 12.09 3.37
CA GLN A 53 -18.92 12.41 2.00
C GLN A 53 -18.53 11.30 1.01
N TYR A 54 -17.36 10.65 1.21
CA TYR A 54 -16.85 9.60 0.36
C TYR A 54 -17.19 8.18 0.84
N LYS A 55 -17.90 8.02 1.96
CA LYS A 55 -18.43 6.71 2.40
C LYS A 55 -19.59 6.23 1.52
N LYS A 56 -19.33 6.03 0.25
CA LYS A 56 -20.14 5.07 -0.52
C LYS A 56 -19.69 3.68 -0.09
N ARG A 57 -20.62 2.79 0.26
CA ARG A 57 -20.35 1.36 0.51
C ARG A 57 -19.62 0.80 -0.70
N GLY A 58 -18.30 0.77 -0.65
CA GLY A 58 -17.47 0.22 -1.71
C GLY A 58 -17.76 -1.27 -1.83
N ARG A 59 -18.19 -1.71 -3.00
CA ARG A 59 -18.10 -3.13 -3.35
C ARG A 59 -16.61 -3.43 -3.45
N THR A 60 -16.17 -4.53 -2.82
CA THR A 60 -14.79 -4.95 -2.94
C THR A 60 -14.46 -5.19 -4.41
N THR A 61 -13.43 -4.53 -4.92
CA THR A 61 -12.95 -4.68 -6.30
C THR A 61 -12.03 -5.89 -6.47
N THR A 62 -11.65 -6.51 -5.38
CA THR A 62 -10.70 -7.62 -5.35
C THR A 62 -11.43 -8.95 -5.53
N LYS A 63 -11.07 -9.69 -6.59
CA LYS A 63 -11.48 -11.09 -6.75
C LYS A 63 -10.48 -11.96 -5.98
N PRO A 64 -10.96 -12.87 -5.08
CA PRO A 64 -10.04 -13.74 -4.36
C PRO A 64 -9.26 -14.65 -5.32
N GLY A 65 -7.94 -14.68 -5.20
CA GLY A 65 -7.07 -15.61 -5.90
C GLY A 65 -7.20 -17.02 -5.33
N THR A 66 -8.16 -17.81 -5.84
CA THR A 66 -8.50 -19.13 -5.25
C THR A 66 -7.50 -20.22 -5.60
N LEU A 67 -6.87 -20.16 -6.78
CA LEU A 67 -6.04 -21.24 -7.33
C LEU A 67 -4.72 -21.46 -6.57
N LEU A 68 -4.10 -20.39 -6.08
CA LEU A 68 -2.77 -20.45 -5.45
C LEU A 68 -2.77 -20.36 -3.92
N ARG A 69 -3.93 -20.22 -3.29
CA ARG A 69 -4.03 -20.17 -1.82
C ARG A 69 -3.41 -21.36 -1.10
N LYS A 70 -3.34 -22.51 -1.75
CA LYS A 70 -2.71 -23.74 -1.19
C LYS A 70 -1.18 -23.71 -1.31
N HIS A 71 -0.64 -22.92 -2.23
CA HIS A 71 0.79 -22.88 -2.54
C HIS A 71 1.51 -21.69 -1.87
N ILE A 72 0.77 -20.63 -1.52
CA ILE A 72 1.33 -19.45 -0.86
C ILE A 72 0.89 -19.50 0.61
N PRO A 73 1.84 -19.68 1.55
CA PRO A 73 1.53 -19.79 2.97
C PRO A 73 0.94 -18.49 3.52
N ILE A 74 0.14 -18.63 4.57
CA ILE A 74 -0.33 -17.48 5.35
C ILE A 74 0.85 -16.91 6.12
N LYS A 75 1.00 -15.58 6.16
CA LYS A 75 1.98 -14.91 7.01
C LYS A 75 1.70 -15.26 8.47
N THR A 76 2.72 -15.75 9.14
CA THR A 76 2.76 -15.99 10.57
C THR A 76 4.03 -15.32 11.12
N ASN A 77 4.57 -15.73 12.25
CA ASN A 77 5.75 -15.13 12.87
C ASN A 77 7.10 -15.61 12.25
N GLN A 78 7.10 -16.03 10.97
CA GLN A 78 8.30 -16.53 10.31
C GLN A 78 9.25 -15.45 9.79
N TRP A 79 8.85 -14.20 9.80
CA TRP A 79 9.66 -13.09 9.32
C TRP A 79 10.44 -12.43 10.46
N ASP A 80 11.69 -12.05 10.18
CA ASP A 80 12.46 -11.17 11.05
C ASP A 80 12.12 -9.71 10.71
N GLU A 81 11.04 -9.22 11.30
CA GLU A 81 10.53 -7.87 11.07
C GLU A 81 11.41 -6.76 11.67
N SER A 82 12.52 -7.12 12.33
CA SER A 82 13.48 -6.14 12.86
C SER A 82 14.47 -5.63 11.80
N ARG A 83 14.52 -6.26 10.62
CA ARG A 83 15.46 -5.93 9.56
C ARG A 83 14.74 -5.52 8.27
N PRO A 84 15.29 -4.58 7.48
CA PRO A 84 14.73 -4.18 6.20
C PRO A 84 14.68 -5.33 5.19
N GLY A 85 13.68 -5.29 4.29
CA GLY A 85 13.52 -6.20 3.19
C GLY A 85 12.25 -7.05 3.21
N PHE A 86 11.38 -6.85 4.17
CA PHE A 86 10.08 -7.51 4.25
C PHE A 86 8.97 -6.52 3.94
N LEU A 87 8.36 -6.66 2.75
CA LEU A 87 7.35 -5.75 2.25
C LEU A 87 5.93 -6.30 2.45
N GLU A 88 5.03 -5.44 2.90
CA GLU A 88 3.59 -5.62 2.77
C GLU A 88 3.09 -4.85 1.56
N ALA A 89 2.27 -5.50 0.73
CA ALA A 89 1.74 -4.94 -0.49
C ALA A 89 0.22 -4.93 -0.52
N ASP A 90 -0.35 -3.81 -0.97
CA ASP A 90 -1.78 -3.62 -1.18
C ASP A 90 -2.04 -2.87 -2.50
N THR A 91 -3.30 -2.85 -2.94
CA THR A 91 -3.72 -2.09 -4.12
C THR A 91 -4.83 -1.10 -3.80
N VAL A 92 -4.62 0.15 -4.17
CA VAL A 92 -5.63 1.20 -4.07
C VAL A 92 -6.27 1.44 -5.43
N ALA A 93 -7.60 1.32 -5.50
CA ALA A 93 -8.37 1.53 -6.72
C ALA A 93 -8.71 3.02 -6.94
N HIS A 94 -8.50 3.53 -8.15
CA HIS A 94 -8.86 4.89 -8.56
C HIS A 94 -10.03 4.86 -9.54
N CYS A 95 -11.14 4.29 -9.09
CA CYS A 95 -12.35 4.06 -9.92
C CYS A 95 -13.35 5.24 -9.93
N GLY A 96 -13.09 6.32 -9.18
CA GLY A 96 -14.03 7.43 -9.07
C GLY A 96 -15.40 6.98 -8.55
N GLU A 97 -16.46 7.36 -9.24
CA GLU A 97 -17.84 7.02 -8.85
C GLU A 97 -18.32 5.66 -9.39
N SER A 98 -17.61 5.06 -10.34
CA SER A 98 -18.00 3.83 -11.00
C SER A 98 -16.91 2.77 -10.93
N LEU A 99 -17.32 1.53 -10.63
CA LEU A 99 -16.47 0.33 -10.71
C LEU A 99 -16.53 -0.33 -12.10
N SER A 100 -17.23 0.26 -13.07
CA SER A 100 -17.34 -0.26 -14.41
C SER A 100 -16.16 0.17 -15.27
N GLY A 101 -15.65 -0.75 -16.08
CA GLY A 101 -14.53 -0.49 -16.98
C GLY A 101 -13.16 -0.73 -16.36
N MET A 102 -12.13 -0.32 -17.08
CA MET A 102 -10.75 -0.37 -16.60
C MET A 102 -10.35 0.99 -16.01
N PHE A 103 -9.69 0.97 -14.88
CA PHE A 103 -9.20 2.17 -14.21
C PHE A 103 -7.82 1.93 -13.61
N ALA A 104 -7.19 2.99 -13.17
CA ALA A 104 -5.87 2.92 -12.56
C ALA A 104 -5.94 2.35 -11.14
N TYR A 105 -4.88 1.67 -10.76
CA TYR A 105 -4.61 1.26 -9.37
C TYR A 105 -3.25 1.79 -8.96
N THR A 106 -3.07 2.05 -7.69
CA THR A 106 -1.73 2.18 -7.09
C THR A 106 -1.40 0.87 -6.39
N ILE A 107 -0.24 0.31 -6.73
CA ILE A 107 0.40 -0.73 -5.92
C ILE A 107 1.20 0.02 -4.86
N ASP A 108 0.93 -0.26 -3.60
CA ASP A 108 1.60 0.30 -2.44
C ASP A 108 2.37 -0.81 -1.73
N CYS A 109 3.69 -0.63 -1.56
CA CYS A 109 4.56 -1.59 -0.89
C CYS A 109 5.29 -0.88 0.25
N VAL A 110 5.13 -1.39 1.46
CA VAL A 110 5.72 -0.81 2.68
C VAL A 110 6.65 -1.82 3.33
N ASP A 111 7.89 -1.42 3.59
CA ASP A 111 8.82 -2.21 4.39
C ASP A 111 8.46 -2.14 5.88
N ILE A 112 8.27 -3.29 6.51
CA ILE A 112 7.78 -3.39 7.89
C ILE A 112 8.76 -2.80 8.88
N ALA A 113 10.06 -3.03 8.68
CA ALA A 113 11.09 -2.59 9.62
C ALA A 113 11.30 -1.07 9.60
N THR A 114 11.28 -0.46 8.42
CA THR A 114 11.69 0.93 8.21
C THR A 114 10.55 1.88 7.90
N GLY A 115 9.39 1.36 7.46
CA GLY A 115 8.31 2.16 6.88
C GLY A 115 8.66 2.74 5.51
N TRP A 116 9.75 2.29 4.86
CA TRP A 116 10.05 2.67 3.49
C TRP A 116 8.92 2.28 2.58
N THR A 117 8.44 3.23 1.78
CA THR A 117 7.25 3.03 0.93
C THR A 117 7.59 3.29 -0.53
N GLU A 118 7.25 2.35 -1.38
CA GLU A 118 7.30 2.47 -2.84
C GLU A 118 5.91 2.34 -3.43
N GLN A 119 5.58 3.22 -4.37
CA GLN A 119 4.28 3.24 -5.02
C GLN A 119 4.43 3.24 -6.53
N ARG A 120 3.59 2.45 -7.21
CA ARG A 120 3.53 2.42 -8.68
C ARG A 120 2.09 2.43 -9.16
N ALA A 121 1.84 3.24 -10.17
CA ALA A 121 0.56 3.22 -10.87
C ALA A 121 0.53 2.07 -11.88
N VAL A 122 -0.59 1.36 -11.94
CA VAL A 122 -0.83 0.31 -12.92
C VAL A 122 -2.22 0.48 -13.53
N TRP A 123 -2.34 0.27 -14.83
CA TRP A 123 -3.61 0.31 -15.51
C TRP A 123 -4.29 -1.06 -15.46
N GLY A 124 -5.37 -1.16 -14.71
CA GLY A 124 -6.03 -2.44 -14.42
C GLY A 124 -5.25 -3.33 -13.44
N LYS A 125 -5.78 -4.52 -13.18
CA LYS A 125 -5.20 -5.53 -12.27
C LYS A 125 -4.64 -6.75 -13.00
N GLY A 126 -4.08 -6.55 -14.20
CA GLY A 126 -3.48 -7.65 -14.97
C GLY A 126 -2.23 -8.19 -14.29
N GLU A 127 -2.14 -9.51 -14.14
CA GLU A 127 -1.04 -10.20 -13.43
C GLU A 127 0.35 -9.82 -13.95
N THR A 128 0.49 -9.69 -15.27
CA THR A 128 1.76 -9.29 -15.91
C THR A 128 2.10 -7.83 -15.62
N ALA A 129 1.10 -6.93 -15.70
CA ALA A 129 1.31 -5.52 -15.44
C ALA A 129 1.70 -5.29 -13.97
N VAL A 130 1.05 -5.97 -13.04
CA VAL A 130 1.41 -5.93 -11.61
C VAL A 130 2.82 -6.46 -11.39
N LEU A 131 3.19 -7.59 -12.01
CA LEU A 131 4.54 -8.15 -11.91
C LEU A 131 5.62 -7.16 -12.37
N GLU A 132 5.41 -6.45 -13.48
CA GLU A 132 6.38 -5.47 -13.98
C GLU A 132 6.55 -4.29 -13.01
N GLN A 133 5.47 -3.84 -12.37
CA GLN A 133 5.57 -2.80 -11.34
C GLN A 133 6.30 -3.31 -10.08
N ILE A 134 6.05 -4.54 -9.65
CA ILE A 134 6.78 -5.13 -8.52
C ILE A 134 8.28 -5.26 -8.82
N LYS A 135 8.65 -5.66 -10.04
CA LYS A 135 10.06 -5.68 -10.47
C LYS A 135 10.70 -4.29 -10.45
N ASP A 136 9.94 -3.26 -10.80
CA ASP A 136 10.43 -1.89 -10.78
C ASP A 136 10.59 -1.36 -9.35
N ILE A 137 9.62 -1.64 -8.48
CA ILE A 137 9.73 -1.38 -7.03
C ILE A 137 10.99 -2.03 -6.47
N GLU A 138 11.20 -3.31 -6.76
CA GLU A 138 12.37 -4.06 -6.26
C GLU A 138 13.71 -3.40 -6.63
N LYS A 139 13.82 -2.84 -7.84
CA LYS A 139 15.02 -2.12 -8.28
C LYS A 139 15.23 -0.79 -7.52
N SER A 140 14.15 -0.19 -7.04
CA SER A 140 14.18 1.09 -6.33
C SER A 140 14.46 0.95 -4.83
N LEU A 141 14.35 -0.27 -4.29
CA LEU A 141 14.61 -0.51 -2.86
C LEU A 141 16.09 -0.27 -2.51
N PRO A 142 16.39 0.44 -1.42
CA PRO A 142 17.76 0.65 -0.94
C PRO A 142 18.34 -0.58 -0.20
N PHE A 143 17.59 -1.65 -0.10
CA PHE A 143 17.94 -2.91 0.57
C PHE A 143 17.42 -4.11 -0.24
N PRO A 144 17.98 -5.32 -0.04
CA PRO A 144 17.51 -6.51 -0.74
C PRO A 144 16.11 -6.91 -0.28
N LEU A 145 15.24 -7.28 -1.22
CA LEU A 145 13.95 -7.87 -0.93
C LEU A 145 14.15 -9.28 -0.37
N LEU A 146 13.57 -9.57 0.79
CA LEU A 146 13.68 -10.83 1.52
C LEU A 146 12.33 -11.54 1.67
N GLY A 147 11.26 -10.78 1.86
CA GLY A 147 9.90 -11.27 1.99
C GLY A 147 8.89 -10.33 1.34
N PHE A 148 7.79 -10.90 0.88
CA PHE A 148 6.70 -10.17 0.26
C PHE A 148 5.37 -10.76 0.75
N ASP A 149 4.59 -9.98 1.45
CA ASP A 149 3.23 -10.32 1.87
C ASP A 149 2.22 -9.51 1.07
N SER A 150 1.10 -10.11 0.76
CA SER A 150 0.00 -9.41 0.09
C SER A 150 -1.34 -9.86 0.62
N ASP A 151 -2.38 -9.12 0.29
CA ASP A 151 -3.73 -9.58 0.48
C ASP A 151 -4.03 -10.83 -0.38
N ASN A 152 -5.25 -11.36 -0.28
CA ASN A 152 -5.67 -12.53 -1.06
C ASN A 152 -6.14 -12.18 -2.47
N GLY A 153 -5.77 -11.03 -3.02
CA GLY A 153 -6.13 -10.58 -4.34
C GLY A 153 -5.50 -11.42 -5.45
N SER A 154 -6.24 -11.65 -6.53
CA SER A 154 -5.74 -12.42 -7.68
C SER A 154 -4.61 -11.72 -8.42
N GLU A 155 -4.51 -10.39 -8.30
CA GLU A 155 -3.42 -9.58 -8.84
C GLU A 155 -2.06 -9.94 -8.26
N PHE A 156 -2.02 -10.37 -6.99
CA PHE A 156 -0.81 -10.83 -6.32
C PHE A 156 -0.73 -12.36 -6.26
N LEU A 157 -1.84 -13.04 -5.97
CA LEU A 157 -1.86 -14.51 -5.87
C LEU A 157 -1.94 -15.14 -7.27
N ASN A 158 -0.87 -15.05 -8.03
CA ASN A 158 -0.74 -15.58 -9.38
C ASN A 158 0.58 -16.32 -9.62
N TYR A 159 0.64 -17.13 -10.68
CA TYR A 159 1.81 -17.92 -11.01
C TYR A 159 3.01 -17.09 -11.47
N HIS A 160 2.78 -15.91 -12.06
CA HIS A 160 3.85 -15.04 -12.53
C HIS A 160 4.66 -14.52 -11.36
N LEU A 161 3.99 -14.01 -10.33
CA LEU A 161 4.64 -13.48 -9.14
C LEU A 161 5.29 -14.61 -8.31
N LEU A 162 4.58 -15.74 -8.14
CA LEU A 162 5.13 -16.91 -7.45
C LEU A 162 6.43 -17.40 -8.10
N ARG A 163 6.47 -17.54 -9.43
CA ARG A 163 7.68 -17.93 -10.14
C ARG A 163 8.78 -16.88 -10.01
N HIS A 164 8.44 -15.61 -10.12
CA HIS A 164 9.40 -14.52 -9.99
C HIS A 164 10.12 -14.55 -8.64
N PHE A 165 9.43 -14.86 -7.56
CA PHE A 165 10.01 -14.95 -6.22
C PHE A 165 10.73 -16.28 -5.95
N ALA A 166 10.24 -17.38 -6.52
CA ALA A 166 10.81 -18.71 -6.29
C ALA A 166 12.07 -19.02 -7.13
N GLN A 167 12.12 -18.52 -8.38
CA GLN A 167 13.18 -18.83 -9.34
C GLN A 167 14.41 -17.91 -9.19
N ARG A 168 15.00 -17.89 -7.99
CA ARG A 168 16.17 -17.06 -7.65
C ARG A 168 17.18 -17.89 -6.87
N GLN A 169 18.45 -17.47 -6.89
CA GLN A 169 19.47 -18.04 -6.01
C GLN A 169 19.09 -17.97 -4.53
N ARG A 170 18.41 -16.88 -4.15
CA ARG A 170 17.80 -16.69 -2.83
C ARG A 170 16.31 -16.43 -3.04
N PRO A 171 15.45 -17.43 -2.87
CA PRO A 171 14.01 -17.26 -3.00
C PRO A 171 13.49 -16.22 -2.01
N ILE A 172 12.55 -15.39 -2.47
CA ILE A 172 11.82 -14.44 -1.62
C ILE A 172 10.75 -15.23 -0.87
N GLN A 173 10.59 -14.94 0.42
CA GLN A 173 9.53 -15.52 1.24
C GLN A 173 8.19 -14.89 0.85
N PHE A 174 7.48 -15.53 -0.08
CA PHE A 174 6.18 -15.05 -0.52
C PHE A 174 5.09 -15.60 0.40
N THR A 175 4.35 -14.70 1.04
CA THR A 175 3.25 -15.01 1.96
C THR A 175 1.99 -14.26 1.56
N ARG A 176 0.90 -14.59 2.20
CA ARG A 176 -0.37 -13.89 2.07
C ARG A 176 -0.99 -13.63 3.43
N SER A 177 -1.69 -12.52 3.55
CA SER A 177 -2.42 -12.17 4.77
C SER A 177 -3.52 -13.20 5.08
N ARG A 178 -3.83 -13.37 6.36
CA ARG A 178 -5.00 -14.15 6.77
C ARG A 178 -6.24 -13.45 6.22
N ALA A 179 -7.12 -14.19 5.57
CA ALA A 179 -8.42 -13.64 5.21
C ALA A 179 -9.15 -13.20 6.48
N ASP A 180 -9.62 -11.96 6.52
CA ASP A 180 -10.46 -11.49 7.61
C ASP A 180 -11.64 -12.45 7.75
N LEU A 181 -11.77 -13.05 8.93
CA LEU A 181 -12.99 -13.75 9.28
C LEU A 181 -14.09 -12.69 9.29
N PRO A 182 -15.22 -12.88 8.60
CA PRO A 182 -16.34 -11.97 8.75
C PRO A 182 -16.65 -11.91 10.24
N LEU A 183 -16.59 -10.69 10.81
CA LEU A 183 -17.01 -10.44 12.17
C LEU A 183 -18.41 -11.02 12.28
N GLY A 184 -18.53 -12.11 13.03
CA GLY A 184 -19.78 -12.81 13.23
C GLY A 184 -20.83 -11.82 13.68
N GLY A 185 -21.96 -11.77 12.96
CA GLY A 185 -23.14 -11.02 13.36
C GLY A 185 -23.80 -11.62 14.60
#